data_61979a5e685e1b5591b16880f2cc9890
#
_entry.id   61979a5e685e1b5591b16880f2cc9890
#
_cell.length_a   1.000
_cell.length_b   1.000
_cell.length_c   1.000
_cell.angle_alpha   90.00
_cell.angle_beta   90.00
_cell.angle_gamma   90.00
#
_symmetry.space_group_name_H-M   'P 1'
#
loop_
_entity.id
_entity.type
_entity.pdbx_description
1 polymer ?
#
loop_
_entity_poly.entity_id
_entity_poly.type
_entity_poly.pdbx_seq_one_letter_code
_entity_poly.pdbx_strand_id
1 'polypeptide(L)'
;MAKTTFQGPVKSINGFQGVGTGNSVSIGAGATSLTVDTHAGRMLYHNVAGAATLTLPAINSSSDSGVAGPGNDPNSANNLGASFEIYIGTTKTGSFILQVANANDTMTGNAIIVDTDTNDNAEGFMTAAASDTITLNGTTTGGLAGSIITCKAIGANRWGVQVTSGGTSNLATPFSAAVS
;
A
#
# COMPACT_ATOMS: atom_id res chain seq x y z
N MET A 1 -2.64 15.33 -20.63
CA MET A 1 -3.25 14.29 -21.48
C MET A 1 -4.73 14.19 -21.12
N ALA A 2 -5.61 14.10 -22.12
CA ALA A 2 -7.04 13.92 -21.86
C ALA A 2 -7.29 12.51 -21.30
N LYS A 3 -8.12 12.43 -20.25
CA LYS A 3 -8.55 11.16 -19.65
C LYS A 3 -9.84 10.72 -20.36
N THR A 4 -9.88 9.49 -20.84
CA THR A 4 -11.10 8.92 -21.43
C THR A 4 -11.82 8.11 -20.35
N THR A 5 -13.07 8.46 -20.07
CA THR A 5 -13.92 7.77 -19.08
C THR A 5 -14.98 6.97 -19.81
N PHE A 6 -15.12 5.69 -19.46
CA PHE A 6 -16.15 4.81 -19.97
C PHE A 6 -17.24 4.62 -18.89
N GLN A 7 -18.50 4.78 -19.27
CA GLN A 7 -19.66 4.55 -18.39
C GLN A 7 -20.20 3.13 -18.56
N GLY A 8 -19.42 2.13 -18.28
CA GLY A 8 -19.84 0.75 -18.40
C GLY A 8 -18.68 -0.22 -18.49
N PRO A 9 -18.95 -1.53 -18.50
CA PRO A 9 -17.91 -2.53 -18.62
C PRO A 9 -17.16 -2.39 -19.95
N VAL A 10 -15.84 -2.33 -19.88
CA VAL A 10 -14.97 -2.37 -21.06
C VAL A 10 -14.47 -3.80 -21.22
N LYS A 11 -14.85 -4.46 -22.32
CA LYS A 11 -14.35 -5.79 -22.68
C LYS A 11 -13.19 -5.63 -23.66
N SER A 12 -12.00 -6.08 -23.26
CA SER A 12 -10.85 -6.23 -24.18
C SER A 12 -10.63 -7.73 -24.47
N ILE A 13 -10.54 -8.10 -25.75
CA ILE A 13 -10.31 -9.50 -26.16
C ILE A 13 -8.85 -9.90 -25.95
N ASN A 14 -7.93 -8.95 -26.09
CA ASN A 14 -6.47 -9.20 -25.98
C ASN A 14 -5.86 -8.60 -24.69
N GLY A 15 -6.70 -8.18 -23.71
CA GLY A 15 -6.26 -7.56 -22.47
C GLY A 15 -5.86 -6.09 -22.63
N PHE A 16 -5.54 -5.47 -21.49
CA PHE A 16 -4.98 -4.12 -21.44
C PHE A 16 -3.48 -4.21 -21.20
N GLN A 17 -2.70 -3.54 -22.03
CA GLN A 17 -1.26 -3.51 -21.84
C GLN A 17 -0.90 -2.40 -20.86
N GLY A 18 -0.54 -2.80 -19.64
CA GLY A 18 -0.16 -1.90 -18.56
C GLY A 18 1.34 -1.89 -18.32
N VAL A 19 2.14 -1.39 -19.27
CA VAL A 19 3.60 -1.29 -19.18
C VAL A 19 4.08 0.12 -19.45
N GLY A 20 5.30 0.43 -19.02
CA GLY A 20 5.95 1.71 -19.26
C GLY A 20 5.73 2.73 -18.16
N THR A 21 6.21 3.96 -18.37
CA THR A 21 6.23 5.03 -17.36
C THR A 21 4.84 5.43 -16.86
N GLY A 22 3.79 5.20 -17.63
CA GLY A 22 2.41 5.44 -17.19
C GLY A 22 1.93 4.45 -16.12
N ASN A 23 2.60 3.31 -15.96
CA ASN A 23 2.20 2.24 -15.05
C ASN A 23 3.04 2.16 -13.76
N SER A 24 4.01 3.05 -13.60
CA SER A 24 4.79 3.18 -12.38
C SER A 24 4.71 4.60 -11.84
N VAL A 25 4.74 4.72 -10.52
CA VAL A 25 4.78 6.01 -9.80
C VAL A 25 5.96 5.97 -8.85
N SER A 26 6.87 6.93 -9.01
CA SER A 26 7.97 7.09 -8.06
C SER A 26 7.47 7.84 -6.83
N ILE A 27 7.67 7.24 -5.65
CA ILE A 27 7.34 7.84 -4.36
C ILE A 27 8.62 8.42 -3.74
N GLY A 28 8.59 9.69 -3.41
CA GLY A 28 9.72 10.41 -2.79
C GLY A 28 9.80 10.23 -1.27
N ALA A 29 10.71 10.97 -0.65
CA ALA A 29 10.79 11.09 0.81
C ALA A 29 9.63 11.96 1.36
N GLY A 30 9.38 11.85 2.67
CA GLY A 30 8.38 12.65 3.37
C GLY A 30 6.98 12.05 3.31
N ALA A 31 5.96 12.90 3.47
CA ALA A 31 4.57 12.48 3.51
C ALA A 31 3.93 12.48 2.11
N THR A 32 3.22 11.41 1.77
CA THR A 32 2.47 11.27 0.52
C THR A 32 1.10 10.66 0.81
N SER A 33 0.03 11.36 0.45
CA SER A 33 -1.32 10.79 0.44
C SER A 33 -1.53 10.02 -0.86
N LEU A 34 -1.76 8.72 -0.77
CA LEU A 34 -2.09 7.89 -1.92
C LEU A 34 -3.53 8.17 -2.35
N THR A 35 -3.77 8.17 -3.65
CA THR A 35 -5.09 8.37 -4.25
C THR A 35 -5.42 7.23 -5.20
N VAL A 36 -6.69 6.89 -5.33
CA VAL A 36 -7.13 5.83 -6.25
C VAL A 36 -6.78 6.20 -7.69
N ASP A 37 -7.04 7.44 -8.09
CA ASP A 37 -6.86 7.90 -9.47
C ASP A 37 -5.40 7.86 -9.94
N THR A 38 -4.46 8.19 -9.05
CA THR A 38 -3.05 8.31 -9.42
C THR A 38 -2.23 7.06 -9.10
N HIS A 39 -2.59 6.34 -8.05
CA HIS A 39 -1.71 5.33 -7.46
C HIS A 39 -2.27 3.90 -7.53
N ALA A 40 -3.61 3.71 -7.49
CA ALA A 40 -4.18 2.36 -7.50
C ALA A 40 -3.93 1.62 -8.81
N GLY A 41 -3.65 0.33 -8.73
CA GLY A 41 -3.38 -0.54 -9.87
C GLY A 41 -2.06 -0.24 -10.60
N ARG A 42 -1.19 0.56 -10.00
CA ARG A 42 0.13 0.92 -10.54
C ARG A 42 1.24 0.46 -9.61
N MET A 43 2.41 0.21 -10.15
CA MET A 43 3.60 -0.07 -9.36
C MET A 43 4.07 1.21 -8.66
N LEU A 44 4.07 1.22 -7.34
CA LEU A 44 4.59 2.33 -6.54
C LEU A 44 6.03 2.01 -6.15
N TYR A 45 6.99 2.79 -6.63
CA TYR A 45 8.40 2.54 -6.42
C TYR A 45 9.00 3.59 -5.48
N HIS A 46 9.43 3.14 -4.30
CA HIS A 46 10.05 3.99 -3.29
C HIS A 46 11.56 3.72 -3.22
N ASN A 47 12.34 4.59 -3.84
CA ASN A 47 13.80 4.47 -3.94
C ASN A 47 14.53 5.50 -3.07
N VAL A 48 14.10 5.63 -1.80
CA VAL A 48 14.69 6.56 -0.83
C VAL A 48 14.97 5.83 0.47
N ALA A 49 16.19 5.93 0.99
CA ALA A 49 16.59 5.30 2.25
C ALA A 49 15.97 5.98 3.49
N GLY A 50 15.77 7.30 3.44
CA GLY A 50 15.25 8.11 4.54
C GLY A 50 13.80 7.81 4.90
N ALA A 51 13.31 8.51 5.92
CA ALA A 51 11.93 8.38 6.40
C ALA A 51 10.91 8.78 5.33
N ALA A 52 9.78 8.07 5.29
CA ALA A 52 8.63 8.40 4.48
C ALA A 52 7.35 7.92 5.16
N THR A 53 6.26 8.66 4.96
CA THR A 53 4.93 8.27 5.44
C THR A 53 3.95 8.29 4.26
N LEU A 54 3.39 7.14 3.96
CA LEU A 54 2.34 7.00 2.96
C LEU A 54 1.01 6.80 3.67
N THR A 55 0.00 7.54 3.26
CA THR A 55 -1.36 7.40 3.79
C THR A 55 -2.27 6.85 2.71
N LEU A 56 -2.87 5.68 2.96
CA LEU A 56 -3.89 5.07 2.11
C LEU A 56 -5.13 5.97 2.05
N PRO A 57 -5.90 5.99 0.96
CA PRO A 57 -7.17 6.71 0.95
C PRO A 57 -8.13 6.11 1.96
N ALA A 58 -9.05 6.93 2.51
CA ALA A 58 -10.14 6.42 3.34
C ALA A 58 -10.98 5.42 2.55
N ILE A 59 -11.40 4.32 3.19
CA ILE A 59 -12.28 3.36 2.54
C ILE A 59 -13.68 3.95 2.41
N ASN A 60 -14.17 3.96 1.19
CA ASN A 60 -15.54 4.26 0.87
C ASN A 60 -16.20 3.01 0.29
N SER A 61 -17.07 2.39 1.07
CA SER A 61 -17.84 1.20 0.69
C SER A 61 -19.33 1.51 0.42
N SER A 62 -19.69 2.79 0.28
CA SER A 62 -21.08 3.18 0.03
C SER A 62 -21.64 2.49 -1.21
N SER A 63 -22.88 2.09 -1.14
CA SER A 63 -23.64 1.51 -2.28
C SER A 63 -23.89 2.55 -3.39
N ASP A 64 -23.67 3.82 -3.07
CA ASP A 64 -23.63 4.86 -4.08
C ASP A 64 -22.44 4.53 -4.99
N SER A 65 -22.77 3.96 -6.13
CA SER A 65 -21.81 3.44 -7.11
C SER A 65 -20.97 4.55 -7.73
N GLY A 66 -20.88 5.69 -7.02
CA GLY A 66 -20.06 6.80 -7.45
C GLY A 66 -20.00 6.83 -8.98
N VAL A 67 -21.15 6.97 -9.63
CA VAL A 67 -21.16 7.29 -11.05
C VAL A 67 -20.35 8.57 -11.11
N ALA A 68 -19.07 8.44 -11.41
CA ALA A 68 -18.21 9.56 -11.63
C ALA A 68 -18.81 10.37 -12.78
N GLY A 69 -19.75 11.24 -12.45
CA GLY A 69 -20.17 12.28 -13.35
C GLY A 69 -18.96 13.17 -13.62
N PRO A 70 -18.95 13.92 -14.72
CA PRO A 70 -17.92 14.92 -14.98
C PRO A 70 -17.80 15.81 -13.75
N GLY A 71 -16.66 15.75 -13.04
CA GLY A 71 -16.40 16.53 -11.85
C GLY A 71 -16.43 15.80 -10.51
N ASN A 72 -16.80 14.51 -10.45
CA ASN A 72 -16.73 13.75 -9.22
C ASN A 72 -15.29 13.29 -8.96
N ASP A 73 -14.82 13.55 -7.76
CA ASP A 73 -13.52 13.06 -7.30
C ASP A 73 -13.57 11.52 -7.18
N PRO A 74 -12.74 10.76 -7.94
CA PRO A 74 -12.69 9.31 -7.84
C PRO A 74 -12.30 8.82 -6.44
N ASN A 75 -11.69 9.67 -5.60
CA ASN A 75 -11.38 9.32 -4.22
C ASN A 75 -12.61 9.37 -3.30
N SER A 76 -13.67 10.05 -3.68
CA SER A 76 -14.96 10.09 -2.96
C SER A 76 -15.92 8.98 -3.40
N ALA A 77 -15.65 8.30 -4.52
CA ALA A 77 -16.42 7.16 -4.99
C ALA A 77 -16.11 5.89 -4.19
N ASN A 78 -16.96 4.87 -4.32
CA ASN A 78 -16.68 3.54 -3.78
C ASN A 78 -15.32 3.05 -4.32
N ASN A 79 -14.40 2.76 -3.39
CA ASN A 79 -13.04 2.36 -3.73
C ASN A 79 -12.73 0.91 -3.34
N LEU A 80 -13.75 0.09 -3.06
CA LEU A 80 -13.56 -1.34 -2.82
C LEU A 80 -12.88 -2.00 -4.03
N GLY A 81 -11.91 -2.84 -3.75
CA GLY A 81 -11.09 -3.49 -4.76
C GLY A 81 -9.88 -2.66 -5.22
N ALA A 82 -9.78 -1.38 -4.85
CA ALA A 82 -8.56 -0.61 -5.12
C ALA A 82 -7.35 -1.29 -4.49
N SER A 83 -6.28 -1.44 -5.27
CA SER A 83 -5.06 -2.12 -4.86
C SER A 83 -3.84 -1.22 -5.02
N PHE A 84 -2.93 -1.30 -4.08
CA PHE A 84 -1.67 -0.59 -4.06
C PHE A 84 -0.54 -1.61 -3.87
N GLU A 85 0.47 -1.54 -4.70
CA GLU A 85 1.65 -2.40 -4.62
C GLU A 85 2.89 -1.51 -4.55
N ILE A 86 3.61 -1.60 -3.42
CA ILE A 86 4.72 -0.71 -3.07
C ILE A 86 6.00 -1.53 -3.02
N TYR A 87 6.98 -1.13 -3.83
CA TYR A 87 8.31 -1.71 -3.88
C TYR A 87 9.31 -0.80 -3.18
N ILE A 88 10.05 -1.35 -2.23
CA ILE A 88 11.17 -0.68 -1.56
C ILE A 88 12.44 -0.94 -2.38
N GLY A 89 12.89 0.06 -3.13
CA GLY A 89 14.06 -0.05 -4.00
C GLY A 89 15.38 0.16 -3.29
N THR A 90 15.38 0.84 -2.14
CA THR A 90 16.58 1.11 -1.32
C THR A 90 16.30 0.76 0.12
N THR A 91 17.23 0.01 0.74
CA THR A 91 17.16 -0.35 2.16
C THR A 91 16.89 0.88 3.03
N LYS A 92 15.94 0.76 3.92
CA LYS A 92 15.54 1.85 4.81
C LYS A 92 16.61 2.11 5.87
N THR A 93 16.91 3.37 6.10
CA THR A 93 17.73 3.86 7.23
C THR A 93 16.92 4.75 8.16
N GLY A 94 15.68 5.05 7.77
CA GLY A 94 14.65 5.72 8.57
C GLY A 94 13.32 5.02 8.38
N SER A 95 12.35 5.29 9.23
CA SER A 95 11.05 4.61 9.19
C SER A 95 10.29 4.90 7.91
N PHE A 96 9.96 3.83 7.17
CA PHE A 96 8.93 3.86 6.16
C PHE A 96 7.61 3.47 6.81
N ILE A 97 6.64 4.35 6.78
CA ILE A 97 5.32 4.16 7.40
C ILE A 97 4.28 4.10 6.29
N LEU A 98 3.46 3.07 6.30
CA LEU A 98 2.22 3.00 5.53
C LEU A 98 1.06 2.92 6.51
N GLN A 99 0.17 3.91 6.48
CA GLN A 99 -0.93 4.01 7.43
C GLN A 99 -2.26 4.23 6.73
N VAL A 100 -3.36 3.95 7.41
CA VAL A 100 -4.71 4.28 6.96
C VAL A 100 -5.00 5.78 7.09
N ALA A 101 -6.08 6.25 6.46
CA ALA A 101 -6.42 7.67 6.45
C ALA A 101 -7.09 8.16 7.75
N ASN A 102 -7.70 7.26 8.51
CA ASN A 102 -8.52 7.63 9.68
C ASN A 102 -8.62 6.45 10.66
N ALA A 103 -9.00 6.72 11.90
CA ALA A 103 -9.10 5.73 12.99
C ALA A 103 -10.19 4.67 12.80
N ASN A 104 -11.08 4.80 11.83
CA ASN A 104 -12.12 3.80 11.57
C ASN A 104 -11.63 2.69 10.64
N ASP A 105 -10.63 2.99 9.81
CA ASP A 105 -10.06 2.02 8.88
C ASP A 105 -9.01 1.17 9.60
N THR A 106 -8.98 -0.13 9.29
CA THR A 106 -8.03 -1.09 9.88
C THR A 106 -7.36 -1.93 8.81
N MET A 107 -6.27 -2.57 9.17
CA MET A 107 -5.52 -3.51 8.33
C MET A 107 -5.72 -4.95 8.81
N THR A 108 -5.92 -5.87 7.88
CA THR A 108 -6.00 -7.31 8.14
C THR A 108 -5.07 -8.05 7.19
N GLY A 109 -4.17 -8.86 7.72
CA GLY A 109 -3.23 -9.61 6.89
C GLY A 109 -2.00 -10.04 7.64
N ASN A 110 -0.91 -10.22 6.90
CA ASN A 110 0.32 -10.76 7.46
C ASN A 110 1.58 -10.08 6.90
N ALA A 111 2.68 -10.30 7.59
CA ALA A 111 4.03 -10.01 7.11
C ALA A 111 4.88 -11.27 7.23
N ILE A 112 5.70 -11.53 6.21
CA ILE A 112 6.78 -12.51 6.25
C ILE A 112 8.08 -11.72 6.14
N ILE A 113 8.93 -11.79 7.15
CA ILE A 113 10.22 -11.11 7.17
C ILE A 113 11.31 -12.19 7.22
N VAL A 114 12.18 -12.17 6.22
CA VAL A 114 13.34 -13.06 6.16
C VAL A 114 14.50 -12.38 6.86
N ASP A 115 15.05 -13.01 7.88
CA ASP A 115 16.27 -12.58 8.53
C ASP A 115 17.46 -12.84 7.59
N THR A 116 18.30 -11.83 7.40
CA THR A 116 19.43 -11.89 6.50
C THR A 116 20.78 -11.78 7.24
N ASP A 117 20.75 -11.88 8.57
CA ASP A 117 21.97 -11.92 9.39
C ASP A 117 22.33 -13.36 9.82
N THR A 118 23.03 -13.51 10.92
CA THR A 118 23.59 -14.79 11.37
C THR A 118 22.57 -15.84 11.80
N ASN A 119 21.29 -15.49 11.94
CA ASN A 119 20.24 -16.41 12.41
C ASN A 119 19.44 -17.05 11.25
N ASP A 120 19.50 -16.48 10.05
CA ASP A 120 18.95 -17.01 8.79
C ASP A 120 17.57 -17.67 8.92
N ASN A 121 16.64 -17.06 9.62
CA ASN A 121 15.28 -17.56 9.77
C ASN A 121 14.26 -16.67 9.03
N ALA A 122 13.02 -17.09 9.00
CA ALA A 122 11.91 -16.28 8.53
C ALA A 122 10.82 -16.28 9.60
N GLU A 123 10.33 -15.10 9.92
CA GLU A 123 9.24 -14.92 10.88
C GLU A 123 7.98 -14.40 10.21
N GLY A 124 6.85 -14.93 10.66
CA GLY A 124 5.52 -14.52 10.23
C GLY A 124 4.83 -13.71 11.33
N PHE A 125 4.29 -12.56 10.97
CA PHE A 125 3.54 -11.70 11.86
C PHE A 125 2.13 -11.50 11.32
N MET A 126 1.13 -11.55 12.21
CA MET A 126 -0.26 -11.26 11.88
C MET A 126 -0.64 -9.88 12.41
N THR A 127 -1.54 -9.21 11.72
CA THR A 127 -2.17 -7.99 12.23
C THR A 127 -3.01 -8.29 13.46
N ALA A 128 -3.02 -7.39 14.44
CA ALA A 128 -4.04 -7.34 15.50
C ALA A 128 -5.32 -6.68 14.97
N ALA A 129 -6.42 -6.79 15.72
CA ALA A 129 -7.72 -6.25 15.30
C ALA A 129 -7.71 -4.72 15.06
N ALA A 130 -6.88 -4.00 15.79
CA ALA A 130 -6.75 -2.55 15.69
C ALA A 130 -5.53 -2.11 14.87
N SER A 131 -4.86 -3.01 14.17
CA SER A 131 -3.72 -2.63 13.32
C SER A 131 -4.18 -1.70 12.20
N ASP A 132 -3.51 -0.58 12.06
CA ASP A 132 -3.80 0.47 11.08
C ASP A 132 -2.54 1.02 10.40
N THR A 133 -1.36 0.55 10.85
CA THR A 133 -0.06 1.06 10.43
C THR A 133 0.93 -0.07 10.21
N ILE A 134 1.70 0.02 9.14
CA ILE A 134 2.87 -0.81 8.83
C ILE A 134 4.10 0.08 8.93
N THR A 135 5.09 -0.31 9.73
CA THR A 135 6.37 0.41 9.85
C THR A 135 7.53 -0.50 9.48
N LEU A 136 8.30 -0.13 8.46
CA LEU A 136 9.54 -0.79 8.06
C LEU A 136 10.72 0.11 8.40
N ASN A 137 11.67 -0.40 9.19
CA ASN A 137 12.80 0.39 9.71
C ASN A 137 14.17 0.04 9.08
N GLY A 138 14.19 -0.90 8.15
CA GLY A 138 15.42 -1.39 7.52
C GLY A 138 16.20 -2.44 8.32
N THR A 139 15.68 -2.81 9.51
CA THR A 139 16.28 -3.81 10.41
C THR A 139 15.21 -4.75 10.93
N THR A 140 14.80 -4.60 12.18
CA THR A 140 13.93 -5.54 12.91
C THR A 140 12.52 -5.68 12.34
N THR A 141 11.94 -4.64 11.76
CA THR A 141 10.59 -4.69 11.16
C THR A 141 10.63 -4.80 9.63
N GLY A 142 11.77 -5.18 9.05
CA GLY A 142 11.96 -5.29 7.62
C GLY A 142 12.26 -3.95 6.95
N GLY A 143 12.25 -3.93 5.62
CA GLY A 143 12.52 -2.73 4.82
C GLY A 143 13.88 -2.74 4.12
N LEU A 144 14.48 -3.91 3.92
CA LEU A 144 15.60 -4.07 3.01
C LEU A 144 15.15 -3.84 1.56
N ALA A 145 16.07 -3.47 0.70
CA ALA A 145 15.81 -3.35 -0.74
C ALA A 145 15.24 -4.67 -1.29
N GLY A 146 14.18 -4.57 -2.11
CA GLY A 146 13.43 -5.73 -2.60
C GLY A 146 12.19 -6.06 -1.78
N SER A 147 11.93 -5.38 -0.65
CA SER A 147 10.69 -5.56 0.11
C SER A 147 9.47 -5.08 -0.69
N ILE A 148 8.37 -5.79 -0.54
CA ILE A 148 7.10 -5.52 -1.22
C ILE A 148 5.98 -5.44 -0.19
N ILE A 149 5.12 -4.44 -0.32
CA ILE A 149 3.87 -4.31 0.43
C ILE A 149 2.72 -4.28 -0.56
N THR A 150 1.73 -5.15 -0.38
CA THR A 150 0.47 -5.09 -1.13
C THR A 150 -0.67 -4.73 -0.20
N CYS A 151 -1.54 -3.83 -0.66
CA CYS A 151 -2.75 -3.43 0.06
C CYS A 151 -3.93 -3.47 -0.89
N LYS A 152 -5.07 -3.95 -0.40
CA LYS A 152 -6.33 -3.97 -1.16
C LYS A 152 -7.50 -3.59 -0.26
N ALA A 153 -8.35 -2.70 -0.73
CA ALA A 153 -9.61 -2.40 -0.05
C ALA A 153 -10.55 -3.59 -0.19
N ILE A 154 -10.80 -4.33 0.90
CA ILE A 154 -11.51 -5.62 0.90
C ILE A 154 -12.91 -5.56 1.50
N GLY A 155 -13.27 -4.48 2.16
CA GLY A 155 -14.58 -4.32 2.80
C GLY A 155 -14.69 -2.98 3.50
N ALA A 156 -15.84 -2.73 4.12
CA ALA A 156 -16.07 -1.52 4.90
C ALA A 156 -14.97 -1.37 5.97
N ASN A 157 -14.28 -0.24 5.94
CA ASN A 157 -13.23 0.14 6.87
C ASN A 157 -12.08 -0.89 6.99
N ARG A 158 -11.81 -1.68 5.92
CA ARG A 158 -10.82 -2.75 6.00
C ARG A 158 -9.91 -2.85 4.78
N TRP A 159 -8.63 -2.75 5.04
CA TRP A 159 -7.55 -3.02 4.10
C TRP A 159 -7.00 -4.44 4.32
N GLY A 160 -7.02 -5.27 3.27
CA GLY A 160 -6.24 -6.51 3.23
C GLY A 160 -4.78 -6.18 2.92
N VAL A 161 -3.83 -6.63 3.75
CA VAL A 161 -2.42 -6.29 3.59
C VAL A 161 -1.53 -7.53 3.60
N GLN A 162 -0.47 -7.49 2.79
CA GLN A 162 0.59 -8.49 2.81
C GLN A 162 1.94 -7.79 2.68
N VAL A 163 2.89 -8.20 3.50
CA VAL A 163 4.27 -7.71 3.46
C VAL A 163 5.21 -8.90 3.25
N THR A 164 6.08 -8.77 2.26
CA THR A 164 7.24 -9.67 2.09
C THR A 164 8.49 -8.82 2.17
N SER A 165 9.35 -9.08 3.12
CA SER A 165 10.47 -8.18 3.42
C SER A 165 11.69 -8.94 3.89
N GLY A 166 12.86 -8.36 3.72
CA GLY A 166 14.07 -8.75 4.44
C GLY A 166 14.26 -7.84 5.65
N GLY A 167 14.83 -8.41 6.70
CA GLY A 167 15.21 -7.71 7.92
C GLY A 167 16.53 -8.21 8.48
N THR A 168 16.98 -7.64 9.58
CA THR A 168 18.19 -8.03 10.30
C THR A 168 17.94 -7.97 11.80
N SER A 169 18.76 -8.66 12.58
CA SER A 169 18.66 -8.72 14.05
C SER A 169 17.37 -9.43 14.50
N ASN A 170 16.99 -9.30 15.76
CA ASN A 170 15.76 -9.89 16.29
C ASN A 170 14.54 -9.27 15.59
N LEU A 171 13.87 -10.06 14.76
CA LEU A 171 12.72 -9.61 14.01
C LEU A 171 11.56 -9.24 14.94
N ALA A 172 10.78 -8.27 14.52
CA ALA A 172 9.65 -7.74 15.27
C ALA A 172 8.48 -7.44 14.30
N THR A 173 7.26 -7.45 14.85
CA THR A 173 6.08 -7.13 14.06
C THR A 173 6.17 -5.73 13.45
N PRO A 174 5.90 -5.58 12.14
CA PRO A 174 5.80 -4.27 11.52
C PRO A 174 4.45 -3.58 11.76
N PHE A 175 3.48 -4.27 12.38
CA PHE A 175 2.11 -3.79 12.57
C PHE A 175 1.92 -3.06 13.89
N SER A 176 1.21 -1.96 13.87
CA SER A 176 0.81 -1.19 15.04
C SER A 176 -0.55 -0.52 14.85
N ALA A 177 -1.10 0.02 15.94
CA ALA A 177 -2.27 0.91 15.96
C ALA A 177 -1.75 2.31 16.32
N ALA A 178 -1.52 3.16 15.32
CA ALA A 178 -0.90 4.46 15.50
C ALA A 178 -1.74 5.64 14.96
N VAL A 179 -2.79 5.33 14.19
CA VAL A 179 -3.74 6.33 13.69
C VAL A 179 -4.86 6.52 14.70
N SER A 180 -5.12 7.77 15.12
CA SER A 180 -6.12 8.15 16.14
C SER A 180 -7.10 9.20 15.59
#